data_fa51013ea3751396c79143a1ebc2d52b
#
_entry.id   fa51013ea3751396c79143a1ebc2d52b
#
_cell.length_a   1.000
_cell.length_b   1.000
_cell.length_c   1.000
_cell.angle_alpha   90.00
_cell.angle_beta   90.00
_cell.angle_gamma   90.00
#
_symmetry.space_group_name_H-M   'P 1'
#
loop_
_entity.id
_entity.type
_entity.pdbx_description
1 polymer ?
#
loop_
_entity_poly.entity_id
_entity_poly.type
_entity_poly.pdbx_seq_one_letter_code
_entity_poly.pdbx_strand_id
1 'polypeptide(L)'
;MTRFLTPQELLQIAQTLPGDPDCLDLGVLDAVCARAQAHYMGRDVYASDWLKAAAMLESIALHEPLEARNSFFAWLVAETFLNTNGVTLDYKPEEALALVMRASRKDARVQELAAQLRAWATD
;
A
#
# COMPACT_ATOMS: atom_id res chain seq x y z
N MET A 1 8.50 -8.69 -14.48
CA MET A 1 7.79 -9.54 -13.51
C MET A 1 7.68 -8.83 -12.17
N THR A 2 6.51 -8.80 -11.59
CA THR A 2 6.28 -8.14 -10.33
C THR A 2 6.92 -8.88 -9.16
N ARG A 3 7.63 -8.15 -8.31
CA ARG A 3 8.13 -8.67 -7.04
C ARG A 3 7.17 -8.25 -5.93
N PHE A 4 6.66 -9.24 -5.19
CA PHE A 4 5.71 -9.01 -4.11
C PHE A 4 6.40 -8.87 -2.76
N LEU A 5 5.81 -8.08 -1.87
CA LEU A 5 6.24 -8.00 -0.47
C LEU A 5 5.61 -9.14 0.32
N THR A 6 6.33 -9.63 1.31
CA THR A 6 5.84 -10.66 2.23
C THR A 6 5.28 -10.01 3.50
N PRO A 7 4.45 -10.74 4.27
CA PRO A 7 3.99 -10.23 5.57
C PRO A 7 5.13 -9.85 6.51
N GLN A 8 6.24 -10.60 6.49
CA GLN A 8 7.42 -10.29 7.28
C GLN A 8 8.04 -8.97 6.87
N GLU A 9 8.09 -8.70 5.57
CA GLU A 9 8.59 -7.42 5.07
C GLU A 9 7.68 -6.27 5.47
N LEU A 10 6.36 -6.47 5.47
CA LEU A 10 5.42 -5.48 5.96
C LEU A 10 5.67 -5.17 7.44
N LEU A 11 5.92 -6.21 8.24
CA LEU A 11 6.22 -6.03 9.66
C LEU A 11 7.53 -5.25 9.85
N GLN A 12 8.54 -5.52 9.03
CA GLN A 12 9.80 -4.78 9.05
C GLN A 12 9.58 -3.30 8.72
N ILE A 13 8.72 -3.02 7.74
CA ILE A 13 8.37 -1.63 7.40
C ILE A 13 7.70 -0.94 8.60
N ALA A 14 6.79 -1.63 9.28
CA ALA A 14 6.12 -1.08 10.47
C ALA A 14 7.14 -0.70 11.56
N GLN A 15 8.19 -1.49 11.72
CA GLN A 15 9.23 -1.24 12.71
C GLN A 15 10.06 0.02 12.43
N THR A 16 10.04 0.53 11.21
CA THR A 16 10.74 1.78 10.87
C THR A 16 9.92 3.02 11.21
N LEU A 17 8.65 2.87 11.56
CA LEU A 17 7.80 4.01 11.89
C LEU A 17 8.17 4.62 13.24
N PRO A 18 8.05 5.95 13.39
CA PRO A 18 8.31 6.59 14.67
C PRO A 18 7.44 5.98 15.79
N GLY A 19 8.06 5.67 16.93
CA GLY A 19 7.37 5.06 18.06
C GLY A 19 7.26 3.54 18.00
N ASP A 20 7.73 2.92 16.90
CA ASP A 20 7.72 1.47 16.72
C ASP A 20 6.36 0.86 17.13
N PRO A 21 5.26 1.26 16.46
CA PRO A 21 3.92 0.81 16.86
C PRO A 21 3.76 -0.70 16.70
N ASP A 22 3.09 -1.31 17.67
CA ASP A 22 2.81 -2.74 17.62
C ASP A 22 1.79 -3.07 16.55
N CYS A 23 1.95 -4.23 15.92
CA CYS A 23 0.95 -4.76 15.01
C CYS A 23 -0.08 -5.53 15.84
N LEU A 24 -1.32 -5.04 15.84
CA LEU A 24 -2.42 -5.62 16.61
C LEU A 24 -3.11 -6.77 15.89
N ASP A 25 -2.96 -6.84 14.56
CA ASP A 25 -3.62 -7.87 13.75
C ASP A 25 -2.70 -8.33 12.61
N LEU A 26 -1.92 -9.35 12.91
CA LEU A 26 -0.99 -9.93 11.93
C LEU A 26 -1.73 -10.52 10.72
N GLY A 27 -2.97 -11.01 10.92
CA GLY A 27 -3.77 -11.55 9.82
C GLY A 27 -4.08 -10.50 8.75
N VAL A 28 -4.17 -9.24 9.11
CA VAL A 28 -4.36 -8.16 8.13
C VAL A 28 -3.15 -8.03 7.22
N LEU A 29 -1.93 -8.21 7.75
CA LEU A 29 -0.71 -8.16 6.92
C LEU A 29 -0.72 -9.27 5.87
N ASP A 30 -1.13 -10.49 6.26
CA ASP A 30 -1.30 -11.61 5.33
C ASP A 30 -2.34 -11.25 4.25
N ALA A 31 -3.47 -10.70 4.66
CA ALA A 31 -4.55 -10.33 3.75
C ALA A 31 -4.14 -9.24 2.76
N VAL A 32 -3.35 -8.26 3.21
CA VAL A 32 -2.84 -7.18 2.35
C VAL A 32 -1.96 -7.77 1.24
N CYS A 33 -1.04 -8.65 1.61
CA CYS A 33 -0.15 -9.29 0.64
C CYS A 33 -0.92 -10.20 -0.31
N ALA A 34 -1.86 -10.98 0.20
CA ALA A 34 -2.68 -11.87 -0.61
C ALA A 34 -3.54 -11.09 -1.62
N ARG A 35 -4.09 -9.95 -1.19
CA ARG A 35 -4.90 -9.12 -2.08
C ARG A 35 -4.12 -8.64 -3.29
N ALA A 36 -2.88 -8.19 -3.09
CA ALA A 36 -2.04 -7.72 -4.20
C ALA A 36 -1.78 -8.82 -5.23
N GLN A 37 -1.80 -10.09 -4.80
CA GLN A 37 -1.52 -11.25 -5.64
C GLN A 37 -2.78 -11.94 -6.17
N ALA A 38 -3.95 -11.39 -5.90
CA ALA A 38 -5.21 -12.03 -6.23
C ALA A 38 -5.35 -12.35 -7.71
N HIS A 39 -5.78 -13.56 -8.00
CA HIS A 39 -6.02 -14.07 -9.35
C HIS A 39 -7.46 -14.51 -9.48
N TYR A 40 -8.01 -14.37 -10.65
CA TYR A 40 -9.32 -14.88 -10.97
C TYR A 40 -9.35 -15.34 -12.43
N MET A 41 -9.70 -16.60 -12.63
CA MET A 41 -9.77 -17.19 -13.98
C MET A 41 -8.48 -17.00 -14.78
N GLY A 42 -7.33 -17.17 -14.12
CA GLY A 42 -6.02 -17.07 -14.77
C GLY A 42 -5.51 -15.66 -14.99
N ARG A 43 -6.18 -14.66 -14.46
CA ARG A 43 -5.80 -13.26 -14.62
C ARG A 43 -5.59 -12.58 -13.27
N ASP A 44 -4.65 -11.65 -13.22
CA ASP A 44 -4.46 -10.79 -12.06
C ASP A 44 -5.70 -9.92 -11.87
N VAL A 45 -6.24 -9.89 -10.66
CA VAL A 45 -7.34 -8.98 -10.31
C VAL A 45 -6.85 -7.53 -10.40
N TYR A 46 -5.65 -7.28 -9.90
CA TYR A 46 -4.98 -5.98 -10.00
C TYR A 46 -3.87 -6.13 -11.04
N ALA A 47 -4.16 -5.74 -12.27
CA ALA A 47 -3.34 -6.10 -13.43
C ALA A 47 -2.03 -5.33 -13.54
N SER A 48 -1.92 -4.15 -12.92
CA SER A 48 -0.70 -3.34 -12.95
C SER A 48 -0.11 -3.20 -11.57
N ASP A 49 1.19 -2.87 -11.49
CA ASP A 49 1.83 -2.58 -10.21
C ASP A 49 1.17 -1.39 -9.51
N TRP A 50 0.66 -0.42 -10.27
CA TRP A 50 -0.10 0.72 -9.74
C TRP A 50 -1.35 0.26 -8.98
N LEU A 51 -2.11 -0.64 -9.59
CA LEU A 51 -3.32 -1.20 -8.98
C LEU A 51 -2.98 -2.05 -7.77
N LYS A 52 -1.91 -2.84 -7.84
CA LYS A 52 -1.45 -3.66 -6.71
C LYS A 52 -1.07 -2.78 -5.51
N ALA A 53 -0.28 -1.73 -5.76
CA ALA A 53 0.11 -0.79 -4.72
C ALA A 53 -1.11 -0.09 -4.10
N ALA A 54 -2.04 0.34 -4.95
CA ALA A 54 -3.26 1.01 -4.51
C ALA A 54 -4.13 0.09 -3.65
N ALA A 55 -4.23 -1.19 -4.02
CA ALA A 55 -4.98 -2.18 -3.24
C ALA A 55 -4.37 -2.38 -1.85
N MET A 56 -3.04 -2.45 -1.77
CA MET A 56 -2.33 -2.57 -0.49
C MET A 56 -2.56 -1.34 0.39
N LEU A 57 -2.43 -0.15 -0.19
CA LEU A 57 -2.66 1.12 0.50
C LEU A 57 -4.07 1.19 1.06
N GLU A 58 -5.06 0.87 0.25
CA GLU A 58 -6.46 0.90 0.67
C GLU A 58 -6.73 -0.08 1.80
N SER A 59 -6.23 -1.30 1.68
CA SER A 59 -6.43 -2.32 2.70
C SER A 59 -5.90 -1.88 4.07
N ILE A 60 -4.71 -1.31 4.10
CA ILE A 60 -4.11 -0.84 5.36
C ILE A 60 -4.87 0.37 5.89
N ALA A 61 -5.23 1.31 5.02
CA ALA A 61 -5.97 2.50 5.43
C ALA A 61 -7.32 2.16 6.05
N LEU A 62 -8.00 1.12 5.54
CA LEU A 62 -9.31 0.71 6.03
C LEU A 62 -9.24 -0.16 7.29
N HIS A 63 -8.25 -1.04 7.38
CA HIS A 63 -8.19 -2.05 8.46
C HIS A 63 -7.33 -1.65 9.65
N GLU A 64 -6.46 -0.66 9.49
CA GLU A 64 -5.64 -0.11 10.56
C GLU A 64 -5.00 -1.19 11.46
N PRO A 65 -4.09 -2.03 10.92
CA PRO A 65 -3.55 -3.17 11.66
C PRO A 65 -2.60 -2.81 12.80
N LEU A 66 -2.09 -1.59 12.83
CA LEU A 66 -1.15 -1.15 13.86
C LEU A 66 -1.87 -0.38 14.95
N GLU A 67 -1.26 -0.30 16.14
CA GLU A 67 -1.82 0.49 17.23
C GLU A 67 -1.85 2.00 16.94
N ALA A 68 -0.96 2.45 16.04
CA ALA A 68 -0.86 3.86 15.65
C ALA A 68 -0.13 3.96 14.31
N ARG A 69 -0.16 5.14 13.69
CA ARG A 69 0.62 5.45 12.49
C ARG A 69 0.15 4.70 11.23
N ASN A 70 -1.09 4.27 11.19
CA ASN A 70 -1.61 3.47 10.06
C ASN A 70 -1.57 4.21 8.73
N SER A 71 -1.77 5.53 8.73
CA SER A 71 -1.71 6.32 7.49
C SER A 71 -0.29 6.34 6.91
N PHE A 72 0.72 6.53 7.76
CA PHE A 72 2.11 6.45 7.34
C PHE A 72 2.46 5.05 6.85
N PHE A 73 1.97 4.03 7.56
CA PHE A 73 2.21 2.64 7.19
C PHE A 73 1.62 2.32 5.82
N ALA A 74 0.37 2.72 5.58
CA ALA A 74 -0.28 2.50 4.29
C ALA A 74 0.51 3.11 3.14
N TRP A 75 0.97 4.35 3.32
CA TRP A 75 1.76 5.02 2.30
C TRP A 75 3.11 4.33 2.10
N LEU A 76 3.81 4.04 3.18
CA LEU A 76 5.16 3.48 3.12
C LEU A 76 5.17 2.10 2.47
N VAL A 77 4.15 1.28 2.74
CA VAL A 77 4.01 -0.03 2.09
C VAL A 77 3.82 0.13 0.59
N ALA A 78 2.92 1.01 0.17
CA ALA A 78 2.67 1.24 -1.25
C ALA A 78 3.92 1.76 -1.96
N GLU A 79 4.60 2.73 -1.37
CA GLU A 79 5.83 3.29 -1.93
C GLU A 79 6.94 2.26 -2.00
N THR A 80 7.13 1.48 -0.95
CA THR A 80 8.16 0.42 -0.91
C THR A 80 7.89 -0.63 -1.97
N PHE A 81 6.62 -1.04 -2.14
CA PHE A 81 6.25 -1.99 -3.18
C PHE A 81 6.63 -1.45 -4.56
N LEU A 82 6.29 -0.19 -4.85
CA LEU A 82 6.60 0.42 -6.14
C LEU A 82 8.12 0.58 -6.34
N ASN A 83 8.84 1.05 -5.31
CA ASN A 83 10.30 1.17 -5.37
C ASN A 83 10.95 -0.18 -5.66
N THR A 84 10.48 -1.25 -5.01
CA THR A 84 10.97 -2.62 -5.22
C THR A 84 10.79 -3.06 -6.67
N ASN A 85 9.78 -2.53 -7.35
CA ASN A 85 9.47 -2.84 -8.74
C ASN A 85 9.99 -1.79 -9.72
N GLY A 86 10.96 -0.99 -9.29
CA GLY A 86 11.70 -0.07 -10.17
C GLY A 86 11.00 1.27 -10.39
N VAL A 87 9.99 1.59 -9.59
CA VAL A 87 9.24 2.84 -9.74
C VAL A 87 9.62 3.81 -8.62
N THR A 88 9.99 5.03 -9.00
CA THR A 88 10.25 6.12 -8.06
C THR A 88 9.13 7.14 -8.18
N LEU A 89 8.67 7.65 -7.04
CA LEU A 89 7.59 8.64 -6.99
C LEU A 89 8.13 10.01 -6.58
N ASP A 90 7.65 11.06 -7.25
CA ASP A 90 7.90 12.45 -6.87
C ASP A 90 6.58 13.05 -6.38
N TYR A 91 6.50 13.30 -5.10
CA TYR A 91 5.27 13.76 -4.44
C TYR A 91 5.61 14.64 -3.24
N LYS A 92 4.64 15.43 -2.81
CA LYS A 92 4.75 16.15 -1.53
C LYS A 92 4.17 15.30 -0.42
N PRO A 93 4.81 15.24 0.76
CA PRO A 93 4.32 14.39 1.86
C PRO A 93 2.84 14.65 2.22
N GLU A 94 2.41 15.90 2.22
CA GLU A 94 1.01 16.24 2.52
C GLU A 94 0.05 15.71 1.46
N GLU A 95 0.48 15.61 0.20
CA GLU A 95 -0.34 15.04 -0.87
C GLU A 95 -0.48 13.53 -0.72
N ALA A 96 0.63 12.87 -0.33
CA ALA A 96 0.61 11.42 -0.06
C ALA A 96 -0.35 11.09 1.07
N LEU A 97 -0.29 11.84 2.17
CA LEU A 97 -1.20 11.61 3.30
C LEU A 97 -2.64 11.91 2.92
N ALA A 98 -2.89 12.95 2.10
CA ALA A 98 -4.22 13.26 1.62
C ALA A 98 -4.80 12.09 0.81
N LEU A 99 -3.97 11.43 -0.01
CA LEU A 99 -4.40 10.25 -0.78
C LEU A 99 -4.81 9.11 0.15
N VAL A 100 -4.00 8.83 1.17
CA VAL A 100 -4.32 7.80 2.16
C VAL A 100 -5.63 8.12 2.89
N MET A 101 -5.82 9.39 3.26
CA MET A 101 -7.05 9.81 3.94
C MET A 101 -8.29 9.61 3.06
N ARG A 102 -8.18 9.86 1.76
CA ARG A 102 -9.27 9.56 0.81
C ARG A 102 -9.59 8.07 0.81
N ALA A 103 -8.56 7.22 0.81
CA ALA A 103 -8.75 5.77 0.86
C ALA A 103 -9.44 5.35 2.16
N SER A 104 -9.02 5.91 3.30
CA SER A 104 -9.58 5.57 4.61
C SER A 104 -11.05 5.97 4.76
N ARG A 105 -11.48 6.98 4.01
CA ARG A 105 -12.87 7.47 4.00
C ARG A 105 -13.73 6.81 2.92
N LYS A 106 -13.17 5.87 2.17
CA LYS A 106 -13.83 5.25 1.00
C LYS A 106 -14.25 6.28 -0.04
N ASP A 107 -13.47 7.34 -0.17
CA ASP A 107 -13.72 8.50 -1.01
C ASP A 107 -12.95 8.42 -2.33
N ALA A 108 -12.22 7.32 -2.54
CA ALA A 108 -11.51 7.03 -3.78
C ALA A 108 -11.48 5.52 -3.99
N ARG A 109 -11.69 5.11 -5.22
CA ARG A 109 -11.58 3.70 -5.61
C ARG A 109 -10.12 3.35 -5.86
N VAL A 110 -9.82 2.05 -5.86
CA VAL A 110 -8.47 1.56 -6.16
C VAL A 110 -7.95 2.13 -7.47
N GLN A 111 -8.81 2.22 -8.50
CA GLN A 111 -8.41 2.77 -9.80
C GLN A 111 -7.99 4.24 -9.71
N GLU A 112 -8.67 5.02 -8.89
CA GLU A 112 -8.35 6.44 -8.69
C GLU A 112 -7.04 6.59 -7.90
N LEU A 113 -6.85 5.77 -6.87
CA LEU A 113 -5.60 5.75 -6.11
C LEU A 113 -4.43 5.37 -7.02
N ALA A 114 -4.62 4.35 -7.85
CA ALA A 114 -3.60 3.89 -8.80
C ALA A 114 -3.25 4.97 -9.81
N ALA A 115 -4.24 5.68 -10.33
CA ALA A 115 -4.03 6.76 -11.28
C ALA A 115 -3.19 7.89 -10.68
N GLN A 116 -3.41 8.22 -9.40
CA GLN A 116 -2.62 9.24 -8.72
C GLN A 116 -1.18 8.78 -8.49
N LEU A 117 -0.99 7.53 -8.06
CA LEU A 117 0.36 6.99 -7.90
C LEU A 117 1.12 7.04 -9.22
N ARG A 118 0.47 6.65 -10.30
CA ARG A 118 1.08 6.68 -11.64
C ARG A 118 1.43 8.10 -12.06
N ALA A 119 0.58 9.08 -11.73
CA ALA A 119 0.83 10.48 -12.07
C ALA A 119 2.08 11.03 -11.37
N TRP A 120 2.43 10.50 -10.21
CA TRP A 120 3.63 10.90 -9.47
C TRP A 120 4.89 10.15 -9.91
N ALA A 121 4.78 9.16 -10.77
CA ALA A 121 5.94 8.38 -11.20
C ALA A 121 6.95 9.25 -11.94
N THR A 122 8.23 9.03 -11.64
CA THR A 122 9.33 9.64 -12.37
C THR A 122 9.96 8.61 -13.30
N ASP A 123 10.45 9.05 -14.42
CA ASP A 123 11.13 8.18 -15.39
C ASP A 123 12.59 7.95 -15.00
#